data_2043e90243a13bc1c50ffc164d87a22f
#
_entry.id   2043e90243a13bc1c50ffc164d87a22f
#
_cell.length_a   1.000
_cell.length_b   1.000
_cell.length_c   1.000
_cell.angle_alpha   90.00
_cell.angle_beta   90.00
_cell.angle_gamma   90.00
#
_symmetry.space_group_name_H-M   'P 1'
#
loop_
_entity.id
_entity.type
_entity.pdbx_description
1 polymer ?
#
loop_
_entity_poly.entity_id
_entity_poly.type
_entity_poly.pdbx_seq_one_letter_code
_entity_poly.pdbx_strand_id
1 'polypeptide(L)'
;MATGETKTGGLWRRSSNGRRSIRHKSTIAASALRCRRKFLRFFPGGFADETYIDWERDYKWAAHERWTAALGPSDFRTLLRERRFSEIAAHAVSIESRTNLLFSFEKMALRDAVKSPAGAQAFAEGLDELLHGRAGDQRRFEQWCEVVAALPRKQTRVLTWPIVTVFGFIAQPERHVFLKPNVTRVAAREYGVEFEYASRPNWTTYASLLDFAGRVMHDQRDLGPRDMIDAQSFIWVQGSDEYEE
;
A
#
# COMPACT_ATOMS: atom_id res chain seq x y z
N MET A 1 31.59 59.51 52.52
CA MET A 1 30.60 58.90 53.42
C MET A 1 30.20 57.60 52.69
N ALA A 2 30.75 56.53 53.17
CA ALA A 2 30.18 55.52 54.03
C ALA A 2 29.21 54.62 53.21
N THR A 3 29.60 53.48 53.00
CA THR A 3 29.50 52.13 53.55
C THR A 3 28.40 51.33 52.76
N GLY A 4 28.49 50.13 52.41
CA GLY A 4 29.09 48.99 53.01
C GLY A 4 28.87 47.75 52.13
N GLU A 5 29.71 46.80 52.32
CA GLU A 5 29.72 45.44 51.79
C GLU A 5 28.51 44.62 52.18
N THR A 6 28.15 43.65 51.38
CA THR A 6 28.10 42.26 51.87
C THR A 6 28.07 41.24 50.74
N LYS A 7 29.01 40.32 50.81
CA LYS A 7 29.10 39.04 50.06
C LYS A 7 28.03 38.10 50.59
N THR A 8 27.37 37.34 49.62
CA THR A 8 26.97 35.96 49.93
C THR A 8 27.07 35.12 48.70
N GLY A 9 27.95 34.14 48.78
CA GLY A 9 28.14 33.11 47.77
C GLY A 9 26.99 32.09 47.79
N GLY A 10 26.51 31.74 46.62
CA GLY A 10 25.57 30.65 46.42
C GLY A 10 26.19 29.61 45.54
N LEU A 11 26.60 28.47 46.11
CA LEU A 11 27.05 27.25 45.40
C LEU A 11 25.94 26.73 44.52
N TRP A 12 26.15 26.80 43.21
CA TRP A 12 25.31 26.06 42.29
C TRP A 12 25.80 24.61 42.20
N ARG A 13 25.09 23.71 42.89
CA ARG A 13 25.22 22.28 42.74
C ARG A 13 24.76 21.92 41.31
N ARG A 14 25.68 21.42 40.48
CA ARG A 14 25.36 20.76 39.24
C ARG A 14 24.67 19.43 39.57
N SER A 15 23.36 19.42 39.40
CA SER A 15 22.58 18.17 39.36
C SER A 15 22.76 17.50 37.98
N SER A 16 23.58 16.50 37.94
CA SER A 16 23.72 15.60 36.80
C SER A 16 22.52 14.65 36.75
N ASN A 17 21.40 15.12 36.21
CA ASN A 17 20.31 14.22 35.83
C ASN A 17 20.68 13.50 34.54
N GLY A 18 21.34 12.38 34.69
CA GLY A 18 21.51 11.39 33.65
C GLY A 18 20.13 10.85 33.19
N ARG A 19 19.56 11.45 32.16
CA ARG A 19 18.42 10.87 31.46
C ARG A 19 18.90 9.54 30.82
N ARG A 20 18.68 8.44 31.53
CA ARG A 20 18.68 7.11 30.91
C ARG A 20 17.61 7.13 29.86
N SER A 21 18.02 7.22 28.60
CA SER A 21 17.19 6.87 27.44
C SER A 21 16.80 5.40 27.58
N ILE A 22 15.60 5.17 28.12
CA ILE A 22 14.97 3.86 28.07
C ILE A 22 14.62 3.65 26.60
N ARG A 23 15.48 2.91 25.88
CA ARG A 23 15.11 2.29 24.61
C ARG A 23 13.93 1.37 24.93
N HIS A 24 12.70 1.84 24.66
CA HIS A 24 11.55 0.96 24.54
C HIS A 24 11.85 0.01 23.38
N LYS A 25 12.31 -1.21 23.71
CA LYS A 25 12.19 -2.33 22.79
C LYS A 25 10.68 -2.51 22.60
N SER A 26 10.15 -2.05 21.50
CA SER A 26 8.78 -2.32 21.09
C SER A 26 8.62 -3.84 21.07
N THR A 27 7.93 -4.37 22.05
CA THR A 27 7.66 -5.82 22.13
C THR A 27 6.58 -6.11 21.10
N ILE A 28 6.89 -6.96 20.13
CA ILE A 28 5.92 -7.42 19.13
C ILE A 28 4.78 -8.13 19.85
N ALA A 29 3.52 -7.79 19.53
CA ALA A 29 2.33 -8.38 20.13
C ALA A 29 2.29 -9.91 19.90
N ALA A 30 1.72 -10.66 20.85
CA ALA A 30 1.63 -12.13 20.74
C ALA A 30 0.88 -12.59 19.48
N SER A 31 -0.11 -11.85 19.03
CA SER A 31 -0.84 -12.08 17.78
C SER A 31 0.06 -11.93 16.55
N ALA A 32 0.83 -10.86 16.47
CA ALA A 32 1.80 -10.63 15.39
C ALA A 32 2.88 -11.73 15.36
N LEU A 33 3.30 -12.23 16.54
CA LEU A 33 4.21 -13.38 16.62
C LEU A 33 3.57 -14.69 16.12
N ARG A 34 2.27 -14.91 16.32
CA ARG A 34 1.56 -16.06 15.73
C ARG A 34 1.52 -15.95 14.21
N CYS A 35 1.16 -14.79 13.69
CA CYS A 35 1.16 -14.51 12.26
C CYS A 35 2.56 -14.73 11.63
N ARG A 36 3.61 -14.27 12.32
CA ARG A 36 4.99 -14.53 11.89
C ARG A 36 5.30 -16.05 11.83
N ARG A 37 4.91 -16.82 12.84
CA ARG A 37 5.12 -18.28 12.83
C ARG A 37 4.37 -18.94 11.68
N LYS A 38 3.11 -18.53 11.38
CA LYS A 38 2.36 -19.01 10.24
C LYS A 38 3.12 -18.72 8.94
N PHE A 39 3.57 -17.50 8.73
CA PHE A 39 4.33 -17.09 7.53
C PHE A 39 5.61 -17.92 7.36
N LEU A 40 6.41 -18.06 8.43
CA LEU A 40 7.66 -18.81 8.40
C LEU A 40 7.47 -20.34 8.27
N ARG A 41 6.28 -20.87 8.55
CA ARG A 41 5.99 -22.28 8.29
C ARG A 41 5.87 -22.57 6.79
N PHE A 42 5.29 -21.66 6.02
CA PHE A 42 5.22 -21.77 4.56
C PHE A 42 6.51 -21.31 3.87
N PHE A 43 7.17 -20.32 4.44
CA PHE A 43 8.34 -19.67 3.87
C PHE A 43 9.45 -19.53 4.93
N PRO A 44 10.18 -20.63 5.22
CA PRO A 44 11.20 -20.65 6.29
C PRO A 44 12.31 -19.60 6.11
N GLY A 45 12.66 -19.25 4.88
CA GLY A 45 13.60 -18.19 4.54
C GLY A 45 13.04 -16.77 4.62
N GLY A 46 11.77 -16.59 5.08
CA GLY A 46 11.11 -15.30 5.16
C GLY A 46 10.87 -14.70 3.76
N PHE A 47 11.06 -13.41 3.61
CA PHE A 47 10.87 -12.72 2.32
C PHE A 47 11.98 -12.99 1.29
N ALA A 48 13.04 -13.71 1.69
CA ALA A 48 14.09 -14.21 0.79
C ALA A 48 13.89 -15.69 0.39
N ASP A 49 12.85 -16.34 0.89
CA ASP A 49 12.52 -17.72 0.58
C ASP A 49 12.19 -17.89 -0.91
N GLU A 50 12.77 -18.88 -1.57
CA GLU A 50 12.56 -19.11 -3.01
C GLU A 50 11.10 -19.44 -3.33
N THR A 51 10.42 -20.21 -2.47
CA THR A 51 8.99 -20.53 -2.62
C THR A 51 8.13 -19.27 -2.45
N TYR A 52 8.47 -18.39 -1.50
CA TYR A 52 7.80 -17.11 -1.36
C TYR A 52 7.95 -16.24 -2.61
N ILE A 53 9.16 -16.18 -3.16
CA ILE A 53 9.44 -15.39 -4.36
C ILE A 53 8.61 -15.91 -5.52
N ASP A 54 8.65 -17.20 -5.79
CA ASP A 54 7.92 -17.83 -6.89
C ASP A 54 6.38 -17.70 -6.76
N TRP A 55 5.83 -17.94 -5.57
CA TRP A 55 4.37 -17.99 -5.39
C TRP A 55 3.73 -16.61 -5.20
N GLU A 56 4.42 -15.72 -4.46
CA GLU A 56 3.79 -14.49 -4.00
C GLU A 56 4.38 -13.22 -4.60
N ARG A 57 5.68 -13.20 -4.92
CA ARG A 57 6.34 -11.97 -5.30
C ARG A 57 6.53 -11.79 -6.80
N ASP A 58 7.05 -12.78 -7.50
CA ASP A 58 7.55 -12.62 -8.87
C ASP A 58 6.51 -12.08 -9.85
N TYR A 59 5.28 -12.58 -9.81
CA TYR A 59 4.25 -12.10 -10.73
C TYR A 59 3.82 -10.65 -10.46
N LYS A 60 3.85 -10.21 -9.18
CA LYS A 60 3.56 -8.83 -8.78
C LYS A 60 4.69 -7.90 -9.19
N TRP A 61 5.93 -8.34 -8.94
CA TRP A 61 7.12 -7.58 -9.33
C TRP A 61 7.25 -7.49 -10.85
N ALA A 62 7.03 -8.55 -11.59
CA ALA A 62 7.00 -8.54 -13.05
C ALA A 62 5.92 -7.60 -13.62
N ALA A 63 4.79 -7.43 -12.91
CA ALA A 63 3.79 -6.42 -13.29
C ALA A 63 4.34 -5.00 -13.09
N HIS A 64 5.04 -4.74 -11.99
CA HIS A 64 5.72 -3.46 -11.76
C HIS A 64 6.81 -3.16 -12.80
N GLU A 65 7.62 -4.14 -13.17
CA GLU A 65 8.65 -3.97 -14.22
C GLU A 65 8.02 -3.64 -15.58
N ARG A 66 6.94 -4.35 -15.95
CA ARG A 66 6.19 -4.04 -17.18
C ARG A 66 5.56 -2.65 -17.14
N TRP A 67 5.06 -2.24 -15.96
CA TRP A 67 4.55 -0.89 -15.78
C TRP A 67 5.64 0.15 -15.98
N THR A 68 6.78 0.00 -15.34
CA THR A 68 7.92 0.90 -15.45
C THR A 68 8.42 1.01 -16.89
N ALA A 69 8.43 -0.10 -17.64
CA ALA A 69 8.85 -0.14 -19.03
C ALA A 69 7.86 0.51 -20.01
N ALA A 70 6.54 0.43 -19.75
CA ALA A 70 5.52 0.90 -20.69
C ALA A 70 4.86 2.22 -20.27
N LEU A 71 4.75 2.46 -18.97
CA LEU A 71 4.05 3.58 -18.33
C LEU A 71 4.90 4.23 -17.22
N GLY A 72 6.22 4.21 -17.37
CA GLY A 72 7.12 4.96 -16.50
C GLY A 72 6.78 6.46 -16.50
N PRO A 73 7.19 7.26 -15.49
CA PRO A 73 6.75 8.65 -15.33
C PRO A 73 6.98 9.54 -16.55
N SER A 74 8.01 9.27 -17.34
CA SER A 74 8.32 10.05 -18.55
C SER A 74 7.39 9.65 -19.72
N ASP A 75 7.18 8.35 -19.92
CA ASP A 75 6.35 7.82 -21.01
C ASP A 75 4.88 8.10 -20.75
N PHE A 76 4.42 7.92 -19.51
CA PHE A 76 3.07 8.27 -19.11
C PHE A 76 2.75 9.74 -19.40
N ARG A 77 3.65 10.64 -19.00
CA ARG A 77 3.50 12.09 -19.26
C ARG A 77 3.52 12.43 -20.75
N THR A 78 4.33 11.73 -21.54
CA THR A 78 4.36 11.91 -22.99
C THR A 78 3.06 11.47 -23.63
N LEU A 79 2.55 10.28 -23.30
CA LEU A 79 1.27 9.77 -23.79
C LEU A 79 0.10 10.68 -23.41
N LEU A 80 0.08 11.22 -22.20
CA LEU A 80 -0.94 12.20 -21.77
C LEU A 80 -0.89 13.49 -22.60
N ARG A 81 0.29 14.05 -22.80
CA ARG A 81 0.46 15.28 -23.60
C ARG A 81 0.04 15.08 -25.04
N GLU A 82 0.28 13.90 -25.60
CA GLU A 82 -0.12 13.50 -26.95
C GLU A 82 -1.59 13.04 -27.02
N ARG A 83 -2.33 13.08 -25.89
CA ARG A 83 -3.73 12.63 -25.76
C ARG A 83 -3.95 11.16 -26.18
N ARG A 84 -2.94 10.33 -26.00
CA ARG A 84 -2.97 8.88 -26.31
C ARG A 84 -3.57 8.08 -25.13
N PHE A 85 -4.72 8.54 -24.64
CA PHE A 85 -5.39 8.00 -23.45
C PHE A 85 -5.75 6.51 -23.58
N SER A 86 -6.22 6.12 -24.77
CA SER A 86 -6.58 4.72 -25.04
C SER A 86 -5.37 3.80 -24.96
N GLU A 87 -4.19 4.28 -25.27
CA GLU A 87 -2.95 3.51 -25.17
C GLU A 87 -2.51 3.35 -23.71
N ILE A 88 -2.60 4.42 -22.90
CA ILE A 88 -2.37 4.32 -21.45
C ILE A 88 -3.31 3.28 -20.84
N ALA A 89 -4.61 3.36 -21.13
CA ALA A 89 -5.60 2.42 -20.63
C ALA A 89 -5.33 0.98 -21.10
N ALA A 90 -4.95 0.78 -22.37
CA ALA A 90 -4.61 -0.51 -22.92
C ALA A 90 -3.38 -1.14 -22.27
N HIS A 91 -2.33 -0.38 -22.05
CA HIS A 91 -1.13 -0.82 -21.31
C HIS A 91 -1.48 -1.22 -19.88
N ALA A 92 -2.18 -0.36 -19.14
CA ALA A 92 -2.57 -0.61 -17.76
C ALA A 92 -3.39 -1.91 -17.63
N VAL A 93 -4.43 -2.07 -18.44
CA VAL A 93 -5.27 -3.28 -18.49
C VAL A 93 -4.49 -4.52 -18.90
N SER A 94 -3.61 -4.40 -19.89
CA SER A 94 -2.77 -5.53 -20.35
C SER A 94 -1.81 -6.00 -19.26
N ILE A 95 -1.20 -5.08 -18.52
CA ILE A 95 -0.27 -5.41 -17.43
C ILE A 95 -1.02 -6.10 -16.30
N GLU A 96 -2.16 -5.53 -15.85
CA GLU A 96 -2.98 -6.14 -14.79
C GLU A 96 -3.51 -7.50 -15.19
N SER A 97 -3.94 -7.69 -16.45
CA SER A 97 -4.54 -8.95 -16.93
C SER A 97 -3.61 -10.16 -16.78
N ARG A 98 -2.30 -9.94 -16.67
CA ARG A 98 -1.28 -10.97 -16.45
C ARG A 98 -1.00 -11.27 -14.97
N THR A 99 -1.77 -10.67 -14.08
CA THR A 99 -1.73 -10.95 -12.65
C THR A 99 -2.96 -11.74 -12.21
N ASN A 100 -2.98 -12.24 -11.00
CA ASN A 100 -4.16 -12.82 -10.35
C ASN A 100 -4.79 -11.86 -9.30
N LEU A 101 -4.44 -10.56 -9.37
CA LEU A 101 -4.89 -9.57 -8.39
C LEU A 101 -6.40 -9.31 -8.50
N LEU A 102 -6.91 -9.04 -9.70
CA LEU A 102 -8.34 -8.85 -9.93
C LEU A 102 -9.05 -10.17 -10.27
N PHE A 103 -10.29 -10.31 -9.82
CA PHE A 103 -11.17 -11.37 -10.28
C PHE A 103 -11.59 -11.15 -11.74
N SER A 104 -11.98 -12.23 -12.43
CA SER A 104 -12.38 -12.19 -13.84
C SER A 104 -13.48 -11.15 -14.15
N PHE A 105 -14.47 -11.03 -13.27
CA PHE A 105 -15.54 -10.05 -13.41
C PHE A 105 -15.05 -8.59 -13.20
N GLU A 106 -14.06 -8.37 -12.34
CA GLU A 106 -13.43 -7.05 -12.15
C GLU A 106 -12.59 -6.67 -13.38
N LYS A 107 -11.82 -7.62 -13.93
CA LYS A 107 -11.09 -7.44 -15.19
C LYS A 107 -12.01 -7.10 -16.35
N MET A 108 -13.18 -7.77 -16.46
CA MET A 108 -14.18 -7.45 -17.46
C MET A 108 -14.76 -6.03 -17.27
N ALA A 109 -15.16 -5.69 -16.03
CA ALA A 109 -15.73 -4.40 -15.72
C ALA A 109 -14.76 -3.26 -16.06
N LEU A 110 -13.50 -3.39 -15.66
CA LEU A 110 -12.44 -2.43 -15.96
C LEU A 110 -12.22 -2.28 -17.47
N ARG A 111 -12.06 -3.39 -18.19
CA ARG A 111 -11.87 -3.39 -19.66
C ARG A 111 -13.00 -2.69 -20.39
N ASP A 112 -14.24 -2.96 -20.01
CA ASP A 112 -15.41 -2.32 -20.59
C ASP A 112 -15.48 -0.82 -20.27
N ALA A 113 -15.10 -0.43 -19.04
CA ALA A 113 -15.12 0.96 -18.59
C ALA A 113 -14.15 1.85 -19.37
N VAL A 114 -12.96 1.34 -19.71
CA VAL A 114 -11.93 2.11 -20.42
C VAL A 114 -11.95 1.93 -21.94
N LYS A 115 -12.91 1.17 -22.48
CA LYS A 115 -13.00 0.91 -23.92
C LYS A 115 -13.39 2.14 -24.75
N SER A 116 -14.24 3.02 -24.20
CA SER A 116 -14.65 4.26 -24.88
C SER A 116 -13.55 5.32 -24.77
N PRO A 117 -13.42 6.22 -25.78
CA PRO A 117 -12.47 7.32 -25.68
C PRO A 117 -12.63 8.17 -24.41
N ALA A 118 -13.86 8.46 -24.01
CA ALA A 118 -14.14 9.22 -22.79
C ALA A 118 -13.75 8.46 -21.52
N GLY A 119 -14.00 7.14 -21.46
CA GLY A 119 -13.60 6.29 -20.35
C GLY A 119 -12.08 6.15 -20.25
N ALA A 120 -11.38 5.97 -21.39
CA ALA A 120 -9.94 5.94 -21.45
C ALA A 120 -9.30 7.25 -21.00
N GLN A 121 -9.85 8.40 -21.43
CA GLN A 121 -9.39 9.72 -21.02
C GLN A 121 -9.57 9.92 -19.51
N ALA A 122 -10.77 9.72 -18.97
CA ALA A 122 -11.02 9.88 -17.54
C ALA A 122 -10.12 8.98 -16.69
N PHE A 123 -9.94 7.71 -17.11
CA PHE A 123 -9.05 6.77 -16.45
C PHE A 123 -7.59 7.25 -16.47
N ALA A 124 -7.07 7.65 -17.63
CA ALA A 124 -5.67 8.05 -17.78
C ALA A 124 -5.34 9.32 -16.97
N GLU A 125 -6.20 10.34 -17.07
CA GLU A 125 -6.03 11.62 -16.34
C GLU A 125 -6.15 11.41 -14.82
N GLY A 126 -7.16 10.63 -14.37
CA GLY A 126 -7.32 10.31 -12.95
C GLY A 126 -6.19 9.47 -12.39
N LEU A 127 -5.66 8.54 -13.17
CA LEU A 127 -4.54 7.72 -12.76
C LEU A 127 -3.23 8.53 -12.67
N ASP A 128 -3.01 9.48 -13.58
CA ASP A 128 -1.87 10.41 -13.49
C ASP A 128 -1.94 11.25 -12.20
N GLU A 129 -3.12 11.79 -11.88
CA GLU A 129 -3.29 12.56 -10.64
C GLU A 129 -3.07 11.68 -9.40
N LEU A 130 -3.52 10.42 -9.39
CA LEU A 130 -3.23 9.49 -8.30
C LEU A 130 -1.73 9.27 -8.12
N LEU A 131 -1.01 9.00 -9.20
CA LEU A 131 0.40 8.58 -9.16
C LEU A 131 1.37 9.75 -9.06
N HIS A 132 1.07 10.86 -9.74
CA HIS A 132 2.02 11.96 -9.98
C HIS A 132 1.49 13.33 -9.56
N GLY A 133 0.24 13.43 -9.09
CA GLY A 133 -0.39 14.66 -8.63
C GLY A 133 0.37 15.32 -7.47
N ARG A 134 0.19 16.62 -7.31
CA ARG A 134 0.84 17.43 -6.27
C ARG A 134 0.06 17.54 -4.97
N ALA A 135 -1.21 17.13 -4.99
CA ALA A 135 -2.05 17.13 -3.79
C ALA A 135 -1.59 16.07 -2.78
N GLY A 136 -2.01 16.19 -1.52
CA GLY A 136 -1.75 15.17 -0.51
C GLY A 136 -2.43 13.83 -0.85
N ASP A 137 -1.90 12.74 -0.30
CA ASP A 137 -2.30 11.36 -0.62
C ASP A 137 -3.82 11.14 -0.45
N GLN A 138 -4.41 11.67 0.61
CA GLN A 138 -5.86 11.59 0.82
C GLN A 138 -6.64 12.16 -0.35
N ARG A 139 -6.35 13.39 -0.75
CA ARG A 139 -7.08 14.06 -1.82
C ARG A 139 -6.92 13.35 -3.15
N ARG A 140 -5.72 12.89 -3.48
CA ARG A 140 -5.45 12.13 -4.71
C ARG A 140 -6.23 10.82 -4.73
N PHE A 141 -6.25 10.10 -3.61
CA PHE A 141 -6.98 8.85 -3.48
C PHE A 141 -8.50 9.06 -3.58
N GLU A 142 -9.05 10.08 -2.93
CA GLU A 142 -10.48 10.42 -2.99
C GLU A 142 -10.89 10.81 -4.42
N GLN A 143 -10.11 11.65 -5.09
CA GLN A 143 -10.35 12.01 -6.49
C GLN A 143 -10.29 10.79 -7.42
N TRP A 144 -9.34 9.89 -7.20
CA TRP A 144 -9.28 8.63 -7.94
C TRP A 144 -10.52 7.75 -7.72
N CYS A 145 -11.02 7.66 -6.51
CA CYS A 145 -12.28 6.96 -6.21
C CYS A 145 -13.47 7.58 -6.97
N GLU A 146 -13.54 8.92 -7.06
CA GLU A 146 -14.58 9.62 -7.82
C GLU A 146 -14.47 9.33 -9.32
N VAL A 147 -13.27 9.38 -9.88
CA VAL A 147 -13.02 9.01 -11.29
C VAL A 147 -13.48 7.58 -11.56
N VAL A 148 -13.04 6.62 -10.75
CA VAL A 148 -13.42 5.20 -10.94
C VAL A 148 -14.93 4.99 -10.78
N ALA A 149 -15.58 5.74 -9.89
CA ALA A 149 -17.03 5.69 -9.72
C ALA A 149 -17.80 6.21 -10.94
N ALA A 150 -17.24 7.21 -11.64
CA ALA A 150 -17.83 7.84 -12.82
C ALA A 150 -17.52 7.11 -14.14
N LEU A 151 -16.61 6.14 -14.14
CA LEU A 151 -16.27 5.38 -15.35
C LEU A 151 -17.51 4.68 -15.94
N PRO A 152 -17.61 4.60 -17.27
CA PRO A 152 -18.71 3.89 -17.93
C PRO A 152 -18.84 2.44 -17.44
N ARG A 153 -20.05 2.01 -17.14
CA ARG A 153 -20.32 0.63 -16.75
C ARG A 153 -21.37 0.00 -17.67
N LYS A 154 -21.22 -1.28 -17.97
CA LYS A 154 -22.27 -2.05 -18.66
C LYS A 154 -23.17 -2.77 -17.64
N GLN A 155 -22.60 -3.71 -16.92
CA GLN A 155 -23.33 -4.56 -15.96
C GLN A 155 -22.71 -4.47 -14.56
N THR A 156 -21.41 -4.69 -14.45
CA THR A 156 -20.69 -4.79 -13.18
C THR A 156 -20.19 -3.43 -12.70
N ARG A 157 -20.28 -3.20 -11.40
CA ARG A 157 -19.75 -2.00 -10.76
C ARG A 157 -18.22 -1.97 -10.89
N VAL A 158 -17.68 -0.83 -11.36
CA VAL A 158 -16.23 -0.62 -11.49
C VAL A 158 -15.62 -0.22 -10.15
N LEU A 159 -16.32 0.60 -9.36
CA LEU A 159 -15.84 1.04 -8.04
C LEU A 159 -15.84 -0.13 -7.05
N THR A 160 -14.72 -0.85 -6.99
CA THR A 160 -14.41 -1.89 -5.98
C THR A 160 -13.06 -1.62 -5.38
N TRP A 161 -12.79 -2.15 -4.19
CA TRP A 161 -11.50 -2.01 -3.53
C TRP A 161 -10.33 -2.54 -4.38
N PRO A 162 -10.42 -3.74 -4.97
CA PRO A 162 -9.35 -4.23 -5.83
C PRO A 162 -9.06 -3.30 -7.00
N ILE A 163 -10.08 -2.82 -7.74
CA ILE A 163 -9.87 -1.94 -8.91
C ILE A 163 -9.23 -0.61 -8.48
N VAL A 164 -9.68 -0.02 -7.38
CA VAL A 164 -9.16 1.28 -6.91
C VAL A 164 -7.70 1.19 -6.46
N THR A 165 -7.27 0.04 -5.92
CA THR A 165 -5.93 -0.08 -5.33
C THR A 165 -4.90 -0.78 -6.22
N VAL A 166 -5.31 -1.50 -7.27
CA VAL A 166 -4.38 -2.32 -8.07
C VAL A 166 -3.35 -1.51 -8.83
N PHE A 167 -3.72 -0.37 -9.42
CA PHE A 167 -2.78 0.38 -10.27
C PHE A 167 -1.74 1.15 -9.47
N GLY A 168 -2.13 1.74 -8.34
CA GLY A 168 -1.18 2.33 -7.41
C GLY A 168 -0.16 1.29 -6.92
N PHE A 169 -0.64 0.12 -6.53
CA PHE A 169 0.18 -0.99 -6.07
C PHE A 169 1.16 -1.51 -7.14
N ILE A 170 0.71 -1.65 -8.40
CA ILE A 170 1.59 -2.07 -9.50
C ILE A 170 2.60 -0.98 -9.84
N ALA A 171 2.16 0.28 -9.92
CA ALA A 171 2.98 1.39 -10.39
C ALA A 171 4.02 1.84 -9.35
N GLN A 172 3.66 1.89 -8.09
CA GLN A 172 4.47 2.45 -6.98
C GLN A 172 4.36 1.54 -5.74
N PRO A 173 4.93 0.33 -5.77
CA PRO A 173 4.85 -0.63 -4.67
C PRO A 173 5.56 -0.16 -3.40
N GLU A 174 6.37 0.88 -3.46
CA GLU A 174 6.98 1.52 -2.29
C GLU A 174 6.00 2.41 -1.50
N ARG A 175 4.83 2.76 -2.09
CA ARG A 175 3.86 3.71 -1.51
C ARG A 175 2.46 3.16 -1.38
N HIS A 176 2.03 2.34 -2.32
CA HIS A 176 0.65 1.87 -2.43
C HIS A 176 0.52 0.39 -2.10
N VAL A 177 -0.56 0.05 -1.41
CA VAL A 177 -0.87 -1.34 -1.04
C VAL A 177 -2.19 -1.78 -1.67
N PHE A 178 -2.25 -3.03 -2.09
CA PHE A 178 -3.44 -3.63 -2.70
C PHE A 178 -4.40 -4.19 -1.65
N LEU A 179 -5.70 -3.93 -1.80
CA LEU A 179 -6.72 -4.36 -0.85
C LEU A 179 -7.65 -5.44 -1.43
N LYS A 180 -7.62 -6.62 -0.82
CA LYS A 180 -8.61 -7.70 -0.92
C LYS A 180 -9.47 -7.69 0.34
N PRO A 181 -10.73 -7.23 0.31
CA PRO A 181 -11.50 -6.91 1.51
C PRO A 181 -11.58 -8.03 2.56
N ASN A 182 -12.01 -9.21 2.15
CA ASN A 182 -12.22 -10.32 3.10
C ASN A 182 -10.89 -10.78 3.70
N VAL A 183 -9.89 -11.02 2.87
CA VAL A 183 -8.55 -11.44 3.28
C VAL A 183 -7.92 -10.42 4.23
N THR A 184 -7.97 -9.13 3.88
CA THR A 184 -7.38 -8.07 4.72
C THR A 184 -8.07 -7.97 6.08
N ARG A 185 -9.41 -8.10 6.14
CA ARG A 185 -10.17 -8.08 7.40
C ARG A 185 -9.82 -9.26 8.30
N VAL A 186 -9.70 -10.46 7.73
CA VAL A 186 -9.28 -11.66 8.47
C VAL A 186 -7.86 -11.47 8.98
N ALA A 187 -6.94 -11.09 8.12
CA ALA A 187 -5.54 -10.86 8.48
C ALA A 187 -5.38 -9.81 9.59
N ALA A 188 -6.10 -8.69 9.53
CA ALA A 188 -6.05 -7.66 10.56
C ALA A 188 -6.50 -8.20 11.93
N ARG A 189 -7.60 -8.96 11.97
CA ARG A 189 -8.08 -9.62 13.18
C ARG A 189 -7.02 -10.59 13.75
N GLU A 190 -6.45 -11.43 12.91
CA GLU A 190 -5.42 -12.41 13.33
C GLU A 190 -4.14 -11.71 13.80
N TYR A 191 -3.78 -10.60 13.16
CA TYR A 191 -2.63 -9.79 13.54
C TYR A 191 -2.87 -8.98 14.83
N GLY A 192 -4.13 -8.76 15.19
CA GLY A 192 -4.53 -7.98 16.35
C GLY A 192 -4.39 -6.47 16.14
N VAL A 193 -4.69 -5.99 14.94
CA VAL A 193 -4.79 -4.57 14.61
C VAL A 193 -6.25 -4.19 14.33
N GLU A 194 -6.61 -2.98 14.71
CA GLU A 194 -7.88 -2.41 14.33
C GLU A 194 -7.81 -2.01 12.85
N PHE A 195 -8.77 -2.45 12.05
CA PHE A 195 -8.87 -2.15 10.63
C PHE A 195 -10.22 -1.51 10.34
N GLU A 196 -10.19 -0.22 10.08
CA GLU A 196 -11.39 0.56 9.77
C GLU A 196 -11.87 0.26 8.36
N TYR A 197 -12.83 -0.68 8.24
CA TYR A 197 -13.31 -1.12 6.95
C TYR A 197 -14.70 -0.59 6.62
N ALA A 198 -14.81 0.01 5.43
CA ALA A 198 -16.08 0.28 4.75
C ALA A 198 -16.11 -0.41 3.37
N SER A 199 -17.29 -0.89 2.94
CA SER A 199 -17.44 -1.60 1.66
C SER A 199 -17.22 -0.70 0.43
N ARG A 200 -17.52 0.60 0.57
CA ARG A 200 -17.23 1.61 -0.47
C ARG A 200 -15.83 2.17 -0.25
N PRO A 201 -14.98 2.20 -1.29
CA PRO A 201 -13.66 2.82 -1.22
C PRO A 201 -13.72 4.25 -0.68
N ASN A 202 -12.86 4.52 0.31
CA ASN A 202 -12.71 5.81 0.98
C ASN A 202 -11.32 5.91 1.63
N TRP A 203 -10.89 7.12 1.96
CA TRP A 203 -9.57 7.36 2.53
C TRP A 203 -9.37 6.71 3.90
N THR A 204 -10.35 6.77 4.79
CA THR A 204 -10.22 6.22 6.16
C THR A 204 -9.83 4.74 6.14
N THR A 205 -10.53 3.94 5.32
CA THR A 205 -10.17 2.52 5.15
C THR A 205 -8.79 2.35 4.50
N TYR A 206 -8.47 3.17 3.49
CA TYR A 206 -7.16 3.06 2.82
C TYR A 206 -6.00 3.47 3.72
N ALA A 207 -6.15 4.53 4.51
CA ALA A 207 -5.17 4.94 5.51
C ALA A 207 -4.96 3.85 6.58
N SER A 208 -6.05 3.26 7.08
CA SER A 208 -5.97 2.13 8.02
C SER A 208 -5.24 0.92 7.43
N LEU A 209 -5.37 0.67 6.11
CA LEU A 209 -4.61 -0.37 5.42
C LEU A 209 -3.12 -0.02 5.31
N LEU A 210 -2.79 1.23 4.99
CA LEU A 210 -1.40 1.70 4.94
C LEU A 210 -0.72 1.57 6.32
N ASP A 211 -1.43 1.94 7.39
CA ASP A 211 -0.95 1.79 8.76
C ASP A 211 -0.72 0.32 9.12
N PHE A 212 -1.65 -0.56 8.74
CA PHE A 212 -1.50 -2.00 8.95
C PHE A 212 -0.28 -2.56 8.19
N ALA A 213 -0.14 -2.23 6.90
CA ALA A 213 1.01 -2.64 6.09
C ALA A 213 2.34 -2.10 6.66
N GLY A 214 2.36 -0.82 7.06
CA GLY A 214 3.51 -0.22 7.74
C GLY A 214 3.86 -0.91 9.05
N ARG A 215 2.85 -1.34 9.82
CA ARG A 215 3.06 -2.14 11.02
C ARG A 215 3.67 -3.50 10.72
N VAL A 216 3.19 -4.20 9.68
CA VAL A 216 3.79 -5.46 9.23
C VAL A 216 5.25 -5.26 8.84
N MET A 217 5.55 -4.25 8.01
CA MET A 217 6.92 -3.90 7.61
C MET A 217 7.84 -3.66 8.82
N HIS A 218 7.34 -2.92 9.80
CA HIS A 218 8.10 -2.62 11.02
C HIS A 218 8.33 -3.87 11.89
N ASP A 219 7.29 -4.64 12.16
CA ASP A 219 7.34 -5.78 13.07
C ASP A 219 8.13 -6.96 12.48
N GLN A 220 8.14 -7.10 11.14
CA GLN A 220 8.85 -8.15 10.41
C GLN A 220 10.19 -7.68 9.80
N ARG A 221 10.70 -6.50 10.18
CA ARG A 221 11.90 -5.88 9.55
C ARG A 221 13.14 -6.76 9.52
N ASP A 222 13.27 -7.69 10.47
CA ASP A 222 14.39 -8.65 10.53
C ASP A 222 14.26 -9.80 9.52
N LEU A 223 13.07 -9.98 8.90
CA LEU A 223 12.88 -10.88 7.75
C LEU A 223 13.18 -10.17 6.41
N GLY A 224 13.50 -8.88 6.42
CA GLY A 224 13.92 -8.12 5.25
C GLY A 224 12.81 -7.82 4.24
N PRO A 225 11.58 -7.38 4.66
CA PRO A 225 10.55 -6.93 3.71
C PRO A 225 11.05 -5.70 2.96
N ARG A 226 10.80 -5.64 1.65
CA ARG A 226 11.36 -4.64 0.73
C ARG A 226 10.40 -3.49 0.42
N ASP A 227 9.10 -3.82 0.27
CA ASP A 227 8.07 -2.91 -0.24
C ASP A 227 6.65 -3.40 0.15
N MET A 228 5.61 -2.73 -0.35
CA MET A 228 4.23 -3.10 -0.07
C MET A 228 3.79 -4.40 -0.76
N ILE A 229 4.58 -4.95 -1.70
CA ILE A 229 4.34 -6.30 -2.22
C ILE A 229 4.58 -7.30 -1.10
N ASP A 230 5.69 -7.18 -0.37
CA ASP A 230 6.00 -8.06 0.75
C ASP A 230 4.99 -7.91 1.90
N ALA A 231 4.59 -6.67 2.23
CA ALA A 231 3.55 -6.43 3.24
C ALA A 231 2.19 -7.02 2.84
N GLN A 232 1.77 -6.82 1.59
CA GLN A 232 0.51 -7.35 1.06
C GLN A 232 0.53 -8.88 1.01
N SER A 233 1.64 -9.49 0.60
CA SER A 233 1.79 -10.94 0.57
C SER A 233 1.76 -11.55 1.98
N PHE A 234 2.40 -10.90 2.95
CA PHE A 234 2.28 -11.31 4.35
C PHE A 234 0.81 -11.27 4.82
N ILE A 235 0.09 -10.17 4.52
CA ILE A 235 -1.33 -10.02 4.84
C ILE A 235 -2.16 -11.11 4.14
N TRP A 236 -1.84 -11.43 2.88
CA TRP A 236 -2.49 -12.48 2.11
C TRP A 236 -2.36 -13.85 2.78
N VAL A 237 -1.17 -14.23 3.21
CA VAL A 237 -0.91 -15.50 3.91
C VAL A 237 -1.70 -15.61 5.22
N GLN A 238 -1.97 -14.50 5.90
CA GLN A 238 -2.71 -14.53 7.16
C GLN A 238 -4.23 -14.73 6.95
N GLY A 239 -4.77 -14.23 5.86
CA GLY A 239 -6.23 -14.17 5.69
C GLY A 239 -6.80 -14.96 4.53
N SER A 240 -5.97 -15.60 3.70
CA SER A 240 -6.40 -16.43 2.57
C SER A 240 -6.57 -17.89 2.98
N ASP A 241 -7.59 -18.53 2.42
CA ASP A 241 -7.85 -19.97 2.57
C ASP A 241 -6.78 -20.82 1.83
N GLU A 242 -5.98 -20.22 0.94
CA GLU A 242 -4.86 -20.89 0.26
C GLU A 242 -3.74 -21.32 1.25
N TYR A 243 -3.70 -20.71 2.43
CA TYR A 243 -2.72 -20.95 3.49
C TYR A 243 -3.40 -21.44 4.79
N GLU A 244 -4.44 -22.24 4.69
CA GLU A 244 -5.04 -22.88 5.85
C GLU A 244 -4.16 -23.99 6.44
N GLU A 245 -4.34 -24.26 7.75
CA GLU A 245 -3.60 -25.29 8.50
C GLU A 245 -4.24 -26.66 8.34
#